data_625fb76438244c0e272e8773614126ac
#
_entry.id   625fb76438244c0e272e8773614126ac
#
_cell.length_a   1.000
_cell.length_b   1.000
_cell.length_c   1.000
_cell.angle_alpha   90.00
_cell.angle_beta   90.00
_cell.angle_gamma   90.00
#
_symmetry.space_group_name_H-M   'P 1'
#
loop_
_entity.id
_entity.type
_entity.pdbx_description
1 polymer ?
#
loop_
_entity_poly.entity_id
_entity_poly.type
_entity_poly.pdbx_seq_one_letter_code
_entity_poly.pdbx_strand_id
1 'polypeptide(L)'
;MFRFANPEMLYLLLLLPVLVGARLMLAWQLHRRLAQFGTPRLVRTLVPGFSRVRPWVKFSLTIVSLALLIVMAARPQYGVAEVDETRVSIEMVLAVDVSNSMLAQDIQPSRLERARLFAASLIDAQRGDKVAIEVFAGEAWPQMPLTADRAAAKMFLGQLSTTSVSLQGTDLSKAVSLGARMFSSDETGKALIIITDGENHGEDAVQAAREAAENGVSVYVLGIGSAQGSEIPTASGSLKDNGGNIVVTKLDESGCRRIAQAGNGKYLHLDQGDYAASALRNELSQLRRTATHTTYVAYNEQFIAFGLLALLLLIVEFFVLETQNPIYHRWGQRLFRPAHSEKFLTR
;
A
#
# COMPACT_ATOMS: atom_id res chain seq x y z
N MET A 1 -17.01 20.71 1.95
CA MET A 1 -16.47 21.55 3.05
C MET A 1 -15.09 22.02 2.64
N PHE A 2 -14.74 23.30 2.90
CA PHE A 2 -13.39 23.83 2.65
C PHE A 2 -12.54 23.67 3.90
N ARG A 3 -11.32 23.13 3.75
CA ARG A 3 -10.34 23.01 4.86
C ARG A 3 -8.92 23.12 4.33
N PHE A 4 -7.97 23.37 5.24
CA PHE A 4 -6.54 23.25 4.94
C PHE A 4 -6.00 21.96 5.56
N ALA A 5 -5.16 21.24 4.81
CA ALA A 5 -4.50 20.05 5.34
C ALA A 5 -3.44 20.42 6.39
N ASN A 6 -2.70 21.52 6.13
CA ASN A 6 -1.65 22.02 7.02
C ASN A 6 -1.93 23.48 7.43
N PRO A 7 -2.88 23.75 8.33
CA PRO A 7 -3.25 25.11 8.71
C PRO A 7 -2.09 25.88 9.36
N GLU A 8 -1.14 25.19 9.94
CA GLU A 8 0.06 25.80 10.58
C GLU A 8 0.89 26.61 9.59
N MET A 9 0.91 26.23 8.31
CA MET A 9 1.64 26.97 7.28
C MET A 9 1.07 28.38 7.05
N LEU A 10 -0.18 28.63 7.42
CA LEU A 10 -0.78 29.97 7.31
C LEU A 10 -0.13 30.99 8.26
N TYR A 11 0.52 30.55 9.35
CA TYR A 11 1.26 31.47 10.22
C TYR A 11 2.42 32.16 9.49
N LEU A 12 2.94 31.56 8.40
CA LEU A 12 3.95 32.19 7.55
C LEU A 12 3.43 33.46 6.84
N LEU A 13 2.11 33.64 6.72
CA LEU A 13 1.53 34.90 6.21
C LEU A 13 1.89 36.11 7.10
N LEU A 14 2.16 35.90 8.38
CA LEU A 14 2.62 36.97 9.30
C LEU A 14 4.01 37.50 8.91
N LEU A 15 4.78 36.77 8.11
CA LEU A 15 6.05 37.26 7.57
C LEU A 15 5.83 38.38 6.52
N LEU A 16 4.70 38.37 5.79
CA LEU A 16 4.45 39.33 4.71
C LEU A 16 4.41 40.80 5.21
N PRO A 17 3.65 41.12 6.26
CA PRO A 17 3.66 42.52 6.78
C PRO A 17 5.03 42.92 7.29
N VAL A 18 5.85 42.00 7.82
CA VAL A 18 7.22 42.31 8.25
C VAL A 18 8.10 42.67 7.04
N LEU A 19 8.00 41.91 5.92
CA LEU A 19 8.70 42.21 4.68
C LEU A 19 8.26 43.55 4.08
N VAL A 20 6.96 43.86 4.11
CA VAL A 20 6.42 45.13 3.65
C VAL A 20 6.96 46.28 4.53
N GLY A 21 6.94 46.11 5.85
CA GLY A 21 7.49 47.09 6.80
C GLY A 21 8.98 47.33 6.59
N ALA A 22 9.76 46.28 6.41
CA ALA A 22 11.19 46.38 6.10
C ALA A 22 11.43 47.14 4.79
N ARG A 23 10.64 46.89 3.75
CA ARG A 23 10.73 47.57 2.45
C ARG A 23 10.41 49.06 2.58
N LEU A 24 9.38 49.40 3.34
CA LEU A 24 8.99 50.79 3.62
C LEU A 24 10.10 51.53 4.39
N MET A 25 10.66 50.90 5.41
CA MET A 25 11.77 51.43 6.19
C MET A 25 13.01 51.69 5.34
N LEU A 26 13.38 50.72 4.48
CA LEU A 26 14.50 50.90 3.54
C LEU A 26 14.24 52.02 2.54
N ALA A 27 13.03 52.11 1.99
CA ALA A 27 12.66 53.20 1.08
C ALA A 27 12.74 54.56 1.77
N TRP A 28 12.29 54.68 3.04
CA TRP A 28 12.41 55.88 3.82
C TRP A 28 13.84 56.29 4.16
N GLN A 29 14.69 55.30 4.56
CA GLN A 29 16.11 55.53 4.79
C GLN A 29 16.83 55.97 3.52
N LEU A 30 16.54 55.35 2.38
CA LEU A 30 17.14 55.72 1.08
C LEU A 30 16.71 57.14 0.70
N HIS A 31 15.47 57.48 0.88
CA HIS A 31 14.97 58.85 0.61
C HIS A 31 15.64 59.90 1.49
N ARG A 32 15.88 59.62 2.78
CA ARG A 32 16.61 60.51 3.70
C ARG A 32 18.08 60.69 3.27
N ARG A 33 18.76 59.59 2.90
CA ARG A 33 20.15 59.66 2.45
C ARG A 33 20.28 60.40 1.13
N LEU A 34 19.38 60.18 0.18
CA LEU A 34 19.40 60.91 -1.11
C LEU A 34 19.13 62.42 -0.92
N ALA A 35 18.32 62.81 0.05
CA ALA A 35 18.09 64.22 0.37
C ALA A 35 19.36 64.96 0.89
N GLN A 36 20.34 64.19 1.42
CA GLN A 36 21.62 64.77 1.90
C GLN A 36 22.61 65.00 0.72
N PHE A 37 22.43 64.29 -0.42
CA PHE A 37 23.35 64.43 -1.59
C PHE A 37 22.97 65.50 -2.60
N GLY A 38 21.80 66.13 -2.44
CA GLY A 38 21.41 67.27 -3.31
C GLY A 38 19.92 67.30 -3.65
N THR A 39 19.56 68.24 -4.50
CA THR A 39 18.17 68.43 -4.89
C THR A 39 17.67 67.24 -5.75
N PRO A 40 16.43 66.82 -5.62
CA PRO A 40 15.84 65.68 -6.36
C PRO A 40 15.94 65.81 -7.90
N ARG A 41 16.11 67.03 -8.41
CA ARG A 41 16.32 67.32 -9.84
C ARG A 41 17.69 66.84 -10.33
N LEU A 42 18.74 67.06 -9.57
CA LEU A 42 20.12 66.62 -9.92
C LEU A 42 20.27 65.08 -9.91
N VAL A 43 19.66 64.41 -8.96
CA VAL A 43 19.65 62.93 -8.91
C VAL A 43 18.93 62.35 -10.11
N ARG A 44 17.88 63.00 -10.61
CA ARG A 44 17.10 62.56 -11.78
C ARG A 44 17.86 62.70 -13.11
N THR A 45 18.77 63.65 -13.22
CA THR A 45 19.63 63.81 -14.40
C THR A 45 20.76 62.81 -14.43
N LEU A 46 21.21 62.29 -13.26
CA LEU A 46 22.30 61.32 -13.15
C LEU A 46 21.86 59.88 -13.48
N VAL A 47 20.57 59.58 -13.32
CA VAL A 47 20.00 58.23 -13.59
C VAL A 47 18.83 58.35 -14.56
N PRO A 48 19.07 58.60 -15.86
CA PRO A 48 18.01 58.64 -16.84
C PRO A 48 17.41 57.25 -17.03
N GLY A 49 16.07 57.12 -16.81
CA GLY A 49 15.34 55.84 -17.00
C GLY A 49 14.95 55.11 -15.71
N PHE A 50 15.28 55.66 -14.55
CA PHE A 50 14.78 55.09 -13.27
C PHE A 50 13.30 55.38 -13.09
N SER A 51 12.49 54.30 -12.97
CA SER A 51 11.05 54.39 -12.66
C SER A 51 10.79 54.25 -11.16
N ARG A 52 10.05 55.16 -10.57
CA ARG A 52 9.64 55.05 -9.16
C ARG A 52 8.57 53.96 -8.92
N VAL A 53 7.81 53.64 -9.95
CA VAL A 53 6.65 52.70 -9.84
C VAL A 53 7.10 51.24 -10.04
N ARG A 54 8.02 50.96 -10.97
CA ARG A 54 8.44 49.61 -11.29
C ARG A 54 8.98 48.79 -10.12
N PRO A 55 9.86 49.32 -9.23
CA PRO A 55 10.32 48.60 -8.06
C PRO A 55 9.19 48.19 -7.11
N TRP A 56 8.14 49.04 -7.01
CA TRP A 56 6.96 48.74 -6.20
C TRP A 56 6.08 47.65 -6.84
N VAL A 57 5.88 47.73 -8.15
CA VAL A 57 5.14 46.67 -8.90
C VAL A 57 5.85 45.34 -8.75
N LYS A 58 7.18 45.34 -8.96
CA LYS A 58 8.01 44.13 -8.79
C LYS A 58 7.88 43.54 -7.39
N PHE A 59 8.06 44.37 -6.37
CA PHE A 59 7.91 43.95 -4.98
C PHE A 59 6.50 43.44 -4.66
N SER A 60 5.46 44.09 -5.18
CA SER A 60 4.07 43.64 -5.00
C SER A 60 3.85 42.25 -5.64
N LEU A 61 4.36 42.02 -6.85
CA LEU A 61 4.27 40.72 -7.51
C LEU A 61 4.97 39.62 -6.70
N THR A 62 6.18 39.92 -6.17
CA THR A 62 6.92 38.97 -5.31
C THR A 62 6.15 38.65 -4.04
N ILE A 63 5.57 39.65 -3.36
CA ILE A 63 4.78 39.46 -2.12
C ILE A 63 3.53 38.62 -2.40
N VAL A 64 2.80 38.91 -3.48
CA VAL A 64 1.60 38.14 -3.87
C VAL A 64 1.97 36.70 -4.23
N SER A 65 3.07 36.51 -4.98
CA SER A 65 3.56 35.16 -5.30
C SER A 65 3.93 34.39 -4.04
N LEU A 66 4.61 35.03 -3.09
CA LEU A 66 4.97 34.42 -1.80
C LEU A 66 3.72 34.05 -0.99
N ALA A 67 2.70 34.93 -0.96
CA ALA A 67 1.42 34.62 -0.33
C ALA A 67 0.74 33.37 -0.93
N LEU A 68 0.73 33.27 -2.28
CA LEU A 68 0.17 32.14 -2.98
C LEU A 68 0.97 30.83 -2.70
N LEU A 69 2.30 30.90 -2.61
CA LEU A 69 3.13 29.75 -2.24
C LEU A 69 2.86 29.30 -0.81
N ILE A 70 2.64 30.22 0.13
CA ILE A 70 2.26 29.87 1.50
C ILE A 70 0.88 29.20 1.53
N VAL A 71 -0.09 29.72 0.78
CA VAL A 71 -1.43 29.09 0.66
C VAL A 71 -1.31 27.71 -0.01
N MET A 72 -0.47 27.57 -1.03
CA MET A 72 -0.18 26.27 -1.66
C MET A 72 0.40 25.28 -0.65
N ALA A 73 1.35 25.71 0.21
CA ALA A 73 1.95 24.87 1.25
C ALA A 73 0.95 24.46 2.34
N ALA A 74 -0.08 25.29 2.59
CA ALA A 74 -1.18 25.00 3.50
C ALA A 74 -2.14 23.92 2.91
N ARG A 75 -1.99 23.52 1.62
CA ARG A 75 -2.77 22.50 0.90
C ARG A 75 -4.28 22.71 1.06
N PRO A 76 -4.87 23.74 0.41
CA PRO A 76 -6.31 23.96 0.43
C PRO A 76 -7.03 22.78 -0.22
N GLN A 77 -8.02 22.23 0.47
CA GLN A 77 -8.83 21.09 0.06
C GLN A 77 -10.28 21.56 -0.09
N TYR A 78 -10.86 21.31 -1.25
CA TYR A 78 -12.25 21.66 -1.53
C TYR A 78 -12.98 20.47 -2.15
N GLY A 79 -14.11 20.11 -1.51
CA GLY A 79 -14.91 18.96 -1.96
C GLY A 79 -14.39 17.64 -1.45
N VAL A 80 -15.19 16.62 -1.67
CA VAL A 80 -14.94 15.24 -1.33
C VAL A 80 -14.90 14.48 -2.65
N ALA A 81 -13.79 13.87 -2.98
CA ALA A 81 -13.72 12.89 -4.04
C ALA A 81 -13.91 11.51 -3.41
N GLU A 82 -14.97 10.83 -3.76
CA GLU A 82 -15.09 9.41 -3.49
C GLU A 82 -14.14 8.69 -4.44
N VAL A 83 -13.05 8.17 -3.89
CA VAL A 83 -12.13 7.31 -4.64
C VAL A 83 -12.54 5.88 -4.35
N ASP A 84 -13.20 5.26 -5.31
CA ASP A 84 -13.49 3.83 -5.27
C ASP A 84 -12.20 3.06 -5.55
N GLU A 85 -11.54 2.61 -4.51
CA GLU A 85 -10.45 1.66 -4.66
C GLU A 85 -11.04 0.25 -4.74
N THR A 86 -11.07 -0.29 -5.95
CA THR A 86 -11.51 -1.66 -6.18
C THR A 86 -10.37 -2.61 -5.78
N ARG A 87 -10.48 -3.22 -4.62
CA ARG A 87 -9.58 -4.31 -4.20
C ARG A 87 -10.23 -5.65 -4.54
N VAL A 88 -9.56 -6.39 -5.39
CA VAL A 88 -9.95 -7.77 -5.75
C VAL A 88 -9.22 -8.70 -4.81
N SER A 89 -9.93 -9.41 -3.93
CA SER A 89 -9.35 -10.30 -2.93
C SER A 89 -10.09 -11.63 -2.82
N ILE A 90 -9.39 -12.65 -2.32
CA ILE A 90 -9.97 -13.91 -1.86
C ILE A 90 -9.77 -14.04 -0.35
N GLU A 91 -10.54 -14.92 0.28
CA GLU A 91 -10.37 -15.31 1.67
C GLU A 91 -9.71 -16.69 1.72
N MET A 92 -8.64 -16.82 2.50
CA MET A 92 -7.91 -18.08 2.68
C MET A 92 -7.93 -18.47 4.15
N VAL A 93 -8.21 -19.73 4.43
CA VAL A 93 -8.01 -20.34 5.74
C VAL A 93 -6.89 -21.36 5.62
N LEU A 94 -5.83 -21.20 6.41
CA LEU A 94 -4.72 -22.13 6.50
C LEU A 94 -4.94 -23.04 7.71
N ALA A 95 -5.36 -24.28 7.48
CA ALA A 95 -5.50 -25.32 8.49
C ALA A 95 -4.20 -26.13 8.55
N VAL A 96 -3.45 -25.94 9.63
CA VAL A 96 -2.14 -26.59 9.81
C VAL A 96 -2.24 -27.72 10.83
N ASP A 97 -1.88 -28.92 10.39
CA ASP A 97 -1.74 -30.07 11.27
C ASP A 97 -0.58 -29.86 12.25
N VAL A 98 -0.87 -29.98 13.54
CA VAL A 98 0.12 -29.86 14.63
C VAL A 98 0.18 -31.16 15.45
N SER A 99 -0.26 -32.29 14.90
CA SER A 99 -0.12 -33.62 15.50
C SER A 99 1.35 -34.01 15.68
N ASN A 100 1.60 -34.99 16.53
CA ASN A 100 2.97 -35.45 16.81
C ASN A 100 3.67 -36.03 15.59
N SER A 101 2.94 -36.56 14.60
CA SER A 101 3.49 -37.08 13.34
C SER A 101 4.17 -35.97 12.52
N MET A 102 3.77 -34.71 12.70
CA MET A 102 4.37 -33.55 12.03
C MET A 102 5.78 -33.19 12.55
N LEU A 103 6.25 -33.85 13.62
CA LEU A 103 7.64 -33.76 14.08
C LEU A 103 8.59 -34.64 13.24
N ALA A 104 8.08 -35.57 12.41
CA ALA A 104 8.90 -36.41 11.56
C ALA A 104 9.81 -35.59 10.63
N GLN A 105 11.01 -36.14 10.36
CA GLN A 105 12.09 -35.44 9.66
C GLN A 105 12.41 -36.05 8.28
N ASP A 106 11.45 -36.76 7.71
CA ASP A 106 11.54 -37.25 6.30
C ASP A 106 11.57 -36.08 5.30
N ILE A 107 11.03 -34.94 5.69
CA ILE A 107 11.18 -33.65 5.00
C ILE A 107 11.88 -32.67 5.93
N GLN A 108 12.98 -32.08 5.47
CA GLN A 108 13.81 -31.18 6.28
C GLN A 108 13.20 -29.79 6.44
N PRO A 109 13.27 -29.13 7.63
CA PRO A 109 13.88 -29.61 8.90
C PRO A 109 12.97 -30.59 9.65
N SER A 110 11.65 -30.44 9.58
CA SER A 110 10.57 -31.33 9.97
C SER A 110 9.33 -31.02 9.12
N ARG A 111 8.34 -31.91 9.14
CA ARG A 111 7.07 -31.67 8.39
C ARG A 111 6.42 -30.37 8.86
N LEU A 112 6.29 -30.12 10.18
CA LEU A 112 5.68 -28.91 10.73
C LEU A 112 6.45 -27.64 10.34
N GLU A 113 7.77 -27.65 10.44
CA GLU A 113 8.58 -26.48 10.08
C GLU A 113 8.49 -26.20 8.57
N ARG A 114 8.48 -27.25 7.74
CA ARG A 114 8.27 -27.11 6.31
C ARG A 114 6.89 -26.55 5.97
N ALA A 115 5.83 -27.01 6.66
CA ALA A 115 4.49 -26.48 6.55
C ALA A 115 4.43 -24.98 6.88
N ARG A 116 5.10 -24.56 7.96
CA ARG A 116 5.21 -23.14 8.39
C ARG A 116 5.92 -22.28 7.34
N LEU A 117 7.05 -22.74 6.81
CA LEU A 117 7.81 -22.06 5.76
C LEU A 117 6.99 -21.91 4.49
N PHE A 118 6.29 -22.97 4.08
CA PHE A 118 5.40 -22.94 2.93
C PHE A 118 4.25 -21.94 3.13
N ALA A 119 3.54 -22.02 4.26
CA ALA A 119 2.44 -21.12 4.58
C ALA A 119 2.89 -19.66 4.62
N ALA A 120 4.08 -19.37 5.18
CA ALA A 120 4.65 -18.02 5.18
C ALA A 120 4.94 -17.52 3.75
N SER A 121 5.51 -18.37 2.91
CA SER A 121 5.77 -18.02 1.50
C SER A 121 4.48 -17.77 0.70
N LEU A 122 3.43 -18.52 1.00
CA LEU A 122 2.12 -18.36 0.38
C LEU A 122 1.50 -17.01 0.78
N ILE A 123 1.56 -16.64 2.07
CA ILE A 123 1.08 -15.34 2.56
C ILE A 123 1.83 -14.18 1.91
N ASP A 124 3.14 -14.30 1.72
CA ASP A 124 3.95 -13.27 1.07
C ASP A 124 3.61 -13.11 -0.42
N ALA A 125 3.26 -14.20 -1.09
CA ALA A 125 2.90 -14.22 -2.51
C ALA A 125 1.50 -13.63 -2.78
N GLN A 126 0.56 -13.77 -1.86
CA GLN A 126 -0.84 -13.37 -2.02
C GLN A 126 -1.08 -11.96 -1.43
N ARG A 127 -0.75 -10.94 -2.25
CA ARG A 127 -0.92 -9.53 -1.85
C ARG A 127 -2.38 -9.10 -1.99
N GLY A 128 -2.96 -8.63 -0.89
CA GLY A 128 -4.33 -8.10 -0.87
C GLY A 128 -5.39 -9.12 -0.47
N ASP A 129 -5.05 -10.40 -0.34
CA ASP A 129 -5.93 -11.43 0.14
C ASP A 129 -5.99 -11.44 1.68
N LYS A 130 -7.10 -11.90 2.25
CA LYS A 130 -7.24 -12.09 3.70
C LYS A 130 -6.87 -13.52 4.05
N VAL A 131 -6.21 -13.71 5.18
CA VAL A 131 -5.81 -15.01 5.69
C VAL A 131 -6.26 -15.22 7.12
N ALA A 132 -6.77 -16.41 7.42
CA ALA A 132 -6.99 -16.93 8.77
C ALA A 132 -6.09 -18.14 9.00
N ILE A 133 -5.78 -18.44 10.24
CA ILE A 133 -4.98 -19.59 10.63
C ILE A 133 -5.77 -20.43 11.62
N GLU A 134 -5.84 -21.71 11.33
CA GLU A 134 -6.39 -22.75 12.14
C GLU A 134 -5.30 -23.78 12.42
N VAL A 135 -5.31 -24.34 13.61
CA VAL A 135 -4.47 -25.49 13.98
C VAL A 135 -5.37 -26.66 14.34
N PHE A 136 -4.96 -27.84 13.96
CA PHE A 136 -5.70 -29.05 14.30
C PHE A 136 -4.78 -30.24 14.60
N ALA A 137 -5.32 -31.14 15.38
CA ALA A 137 -4.80 -32.47 15.70
C ALA A 137 -6.02 -33.36 16.01
N GLY A 138 -6.19 -33.92 17.19
CA GLY A 138 -7.44 -34.58 17.58
C GLY A 138 -8.62 -33.63 17.76
N GLU A 139 -8.37 -32.32 17.82
CA GLU A 139 -9.34 -31.22 17.84
C GLU A 139 -8.82 -30.09 16.95
N ALA A 140 -9.73 -29.19 16.55
CA ALA A 140 -9.42 -28.04 15.72
C ALA A 140 -9.70 -26.73 16.48
N TRP A 141 -8.78 -25.74 16.35
CA TRP A 141 -8.85 -24.46 17.06
C TRP A 141 -8.49 -23.29 16.13
N PRO A 142 -9.25 -22.20 16.15
CA PRO A 142 -8.89 -21.00 15.42
C PRO A 142 -7.73 -20.31 16.14
N GLN A 143 -6.60 -20.18 15.44
CA GLN A 143 -5.40 -19.52 15.98
C GLN A 143 -5.41 -18.03 15.68
N MET A 144 -5.92 -17.65 14.50
CA MET A 144 -6.00 -16.27 14.06
C MET A 144 -7.22 -16.08 13.13
N PRO A 145 -8.09 -15.10 13.40
CA PRO A 145 -9.22 -14.79 12.53
C PRO A 145 -8.75 -14.18 11.19
N LEU A 146 -9.68 -14.06 10.24
CA LEU A 146 -9.42 -13.45 8.93
C LEU A 146 -8.85 -12.03 9.07
N THR A 147 -7.67 -11.81 8.50
CA THR A 147 -6.99 -10.51 8.47
C THR A 147 -6.23 -10.31 7.18
N ALA A 148 -6.04 -9.05 6.78
CA ALA A 148 -5.14 -8.66 5.72
C ALA A 148 -3.71 -8.35 6.23
N ASP A 149 -3.48 -8.41 7.54
CA ASP A 149 -2.19 -8.17 8.16
C ASP A 149 -1.27 -9.40 8.05
N ARG A 150 -0.41 -9.39 7.05
CA ARG A 150 0.55 -10.45 6.79
C ARG A 150 1.64 -10.58 7.86
N ALA A 151 1.99 -9.48 8.53
CA ALA A 151 3.00 -9.52 9.58
C ALA A 151 2.46 -10.26 10.80
N ALA A 152 1.22 -9.96 11.20
CA ALA A 152 0.51 -10.69 12.24
C ALA A 152 0.38 -12.18 11.86
N ALA A 153 -0.06 -12.50 10.63
CA ALA A 153 -0.22 -13.88 10.18
C ALA A 153 1.10 -14.68 10.28
N LYS A 154 2.21 -14.12 9.82
CA LYS A 154 3.53 -14.77 9.94
C LYS A 154 3.99 -14.93 11.39
N MET A 155 3.67 -13.97 12.24
CA MET A 155 3.96 -14.09 13.68
C MET A 155 3.22 -15.27 14.31
N PHE A 156 1.91 -15.41 14.04
CA PHE A 156 1.13 -16.55 14.51
C PHE A 156 1.62 -17.89 13.96
N LEU A 157 1.93 -17.96 12.64
CA LEU A 157 2.56 -19.16 12.07
C LEU A 157 3.87 -19.53 12.79
N GLY A 158 4.68 -18.54 13.14
CA GLY A 158 5.94 -18.75 13.85
C GLY A 158 5.77 -19.37 15.24
N GLN A 159 4.61 -19.25 15.85
CA GLN A 159 4.32 -19.77 17.21
C GLN A 159 3.66 -21.17 17.19
N LEU A 160 3.31 -21.71 16.02
CA LEU A 160 2.68 -23.03 15.94
C LEU A 160 3.63 -24.11 16.49
N SER A 161 3.10 -25.00 17.29
CA SER A 161 3.83 -26.14 17.82
C SER A 161 2.88 -27.31 18.04
N THR A 162 3.40 -28.52 18.20
CA THR A 162 2.58 -29.69 18.54
C THR A 162 1.89 -29.60 19.90
N THR A 163 2.33 -28.65 20.75
CA THR A 163 1.68 -28.37 22.03
C THR A 163 0.52 -27.35 21.90
N SER A 164 0.26 -26.82 20.71
CA SER A 164 -0.85 -25.88 20.47
C SER A 164 -2.22 -26.54 20.66
N VAL A 165 -2.33 -27.85 20.49
CA VAL A 165 -3.54 -28.63 20.71
C VAL A 165 -3.28 -29.71 21.74
N SER A 166 -4.14 -29.77 22.77
CA SER A 166 -3.95 -30.71 23.89
C SER A 166 -4.25 -32.17 23.51
N LEU A 167 -5.27 -32.38 22.68
CA LEU A 167 -5.67 -33.71 22.22
C LEU A 167 -4.89 -34.06 20.96
N GLN A 168 -3.99 -35.03 21.08
CA GLN A 168 -3.20 -35.55 19.96
C GLN A 168 -4.03 -36.51 19.08
N GLY A 169 -3.57 -36.77 17.90
CA GLY A 169 -4.27 -37.48 16.83
C GLY A 169 -4.51 -36.54 15.65
N THR A 170 -5.31 -36.95 14.66
CA THR A 170 -5.59 -36.13 13.48
C THR A 170 -7.05 -36.28 13.09
N ASP A 171 -7.86 -35.25 13.30
CA ASP A 171 -9.29 -35.22 12.94
C ASP A 171 -9.52 -34.17 11.83
N LEU A 172 -9.40 -34.61 10.58
CA LEU A 172 -9.59 -33.77 9.40
C LEU A 172 -11.04 -33.30 9.22
N SER A 173 -12.02 -34.04 9.74
CA SER A 173 -13.44 -33.65 9.66
C SER A 173 -13.69 -32.37 10.49
N LYS A 174 -13.14 -32.30 11.70
CA LYS A 174 -13.22 -31.10 12.53
C LYS A 174 -12.45 -29.91 11.91
N ALA A 175 -11.26 -30.16 11.34
CA ALA A 175 -10.50 -29.14 10.65
C ALA A 175 -11.27 -28.54 9.47
N VAL A 176 -11.85 -29.38 8.59
CA VAL A 176 -12.67 -28.89 7.47
C VAL A 176 -13.88 -28.10 7.97
N SER A 177 -14.58 -28.66 8.97
CA SER A 177 -15.82 -28.04 9.51
C SER A 177 -15.56 -26.70 10.20
N LEU A 178 -14.44 -26.58 10.94
CA LEU A 178 -14.06 -25.32 11.58
C LEU A 178 -13.59 -24.31 10.51
N GLY A 179 -12.67 -24.72 9.63
CA GLY A 179 -12.16 -23.85 8.57
C GLY A 179 -13.24 -23.27 7.69
N ALA A 180 -14.25 -24.08 7.33
CA ALA A 180 -15.42 -23.62 6.55
C ALA A 180 -16.25 -22.52 7.26
N ARG A 181 -16.22 -22.47 8.60
CA ARG A 181 -16.93 -21.45 9.39
C ARG A 181 -16.15 -20.17 9.61
N MET A 182 -14.85 -20.14 9.27
CA MET A 182 -13.99 -18.98 9.52
C MET A 182 -14.09 -17.92 8.43
N PHE A 183 -14.75 -18.17 7.31
CA PHE A 183 -14.96 -17.21 6.23
C PHE A 183 -16.02 -16.17 6.60
N SER A 184 -15.84 -14.93 6.10
CA SER A 184 -16.70 -13.80 6.49
C SER A 184 -17.66 -13.34 5.41
N SER A 185 -17.43 -13.65 4.13
CA SER A 185 -18.20 -13.15 3.00
C SER A 185 -18.70 -14.28 2.10
N ASP A 186 -19.92 -14.18 1.63
CA ASP A 186 -20.49 -15.12 0.67
C ASP A 186 -20.15 -14.77 -0.79
N GLU A 187 -19.64 -13.57 -1.01
CA GLU A 187 -19.34 -13.07 -2.36
C GLU A 187 -17.90 -13.28 -2.82
N THR A 188 -16.95 -13.49 -1.88
CA THR A 188 -15.54 -13.70 -2.18
C THR A 188 -15.22 -15.16 -2.52
N GLY A 189 -14.16 -15.39 -3.28
CA GLY A 189 -13.59 -16.73 -3.41
C GLY A 189 -13.05 -17.21 -2.08
N LYS A 190 -13.44 -18.43 -1.66
CA LYS A 190 -13.08 -19.05 -0.39
C LYS A 190 -12.16 -20.23 -0.63
N ALA A 191 -10.99 -20.23 -0.04
CA ALA A 191 -10.02 -21.30 -0.13
C ALA A 191 -9.63 -21.82 1.25
N LEU A 192 -10.01 -23.05 1.57
CA LEU A 192 -9.52 -23.78 2.74
C LEU A 192 -8.30 -24.60 2.31
N ILE A 193 -7.15 -24.33 2.89
CA ILE A 193 -5.88 -24.98 2.55
C ILE A 193 -5.44 -25.77 3.77
N ILE A 194 -5.51 -27.09 3.65
CA ILE A 194 -5.16 -28.05 4.71
C ILE A 194 -3.75 -28.56 4.47
N ILE A 195 -2.88 -28.45 5.46
CA ILE A 195 -1.50 -28.98 5.40
C ILE A 195 -1.40 -30.10 6.44
N THR A 196 -1.27 -31.35 5.97
CA THR A 196 -1.31 -32.54 6.82
C THR A 196 -0.51 -33.68 6.20
N ASP A 197 -0.10 -34.66 7.02
CA ASP A 197 0.41 -35.93 6.53
C ASP A 197 -0.73 -36.94 6.27
N GLY A 198 -1.94 -36.54 6.63
CA GLY A 198 -3.12 -37.27 6.27
C GLY A 198 -3.31 -38.58 7.02
N GLU A 199 -2.65 -38.86 8.14
CA GLU A 199 -2.97 -40.01 8.96
C GLU A 199 -4.35 -39.91 9.59
N ASN A 200 -5.09 -41.00 9.61
CA ASN A 200 -6.39 -41.13 10.29
C ASN A 200 -7.58 -40.38 9.63
N HIS A 201 -7.91 -40.77 8.40
CA HIS A 201 -9.11 -40.25 7.71
C HIS A 201 -10.28 -41.19 7.86
N GLY A 202 -11.34 -40.68 8.47
CA GLY A 202 -12.66 -41.27 8.35
C GLY A 202 -13.34 -40.81 7.05
N GLU A 203 -14.39 -41.49 6.63
CA GLU A 203 -15.32 -41.03 5.58
C GLU A 203 -15.96 -39.66 5.97
N ASP A 204 -15.99 -39.34 7.24
CA ASP A 204 -16.49 -38.08 7.80
C ASP A 204 -15.72 -36.84 7.25
N ALA A 205 -14.41 -36.95 7.02
CA ALA A 205 -13.63 -35.83 6.45
C ALA A 205 -14.00 -35.55 4.98
N VAL A 206 -14.29 -36.60 4.21
CA VAL A 206 -14.75 -36.47 2.81
C VAL A 206 -16.16 -35.84 2.77
N GLN A 207 -17.02 -36.22 3.70
CA GLN A 207 -18.36 -35.64 3.81
C GLN A 207 -18.29 -34.16 4.22
N ALA A 208 -17.47 -33.81 5.20
CA ALA A 208 -17.25 -32.41 5.61
C ALA A 208 -16.69 -31.55 4.45
N ALA A 209 -15.78 -32.10 3.63
CA ALA A 209 -15.25 -31.41 2.47
C ALA A 209 -16.33 -31.17 1.39
N ARG A 210 -17.25 -32.13 1.20
CA ARG A 210 -18.38 -31.96 0.28
C ARG A 210 -19.34 -30.87 0.76
N GLU A 211 -19.67 -30.85 2.06
CA GLU A 211 -20.50 -29.81 2.66
C GLU A 211 -19.84 -28.42 2.56
N ALA A 212 -18.51 -28.33 2.74
CA ALA A 212 -17.77 -27.10 2.53
C ALA A 212 -17.87 -26.62 1.07
N ALA A 213 -17.74 -27.54 0.09
CA ALA A 213 -17.86 -27.23 -1.33
C ALA A 213 -19.27 -26.74 -1.71
N GLU A 214 -20.32 -27.33 -1.13
CA GLU A 214 -21.70 -26.90 -1.31
C GLU A 214 -21.93 -25.47 -0.79
N ASN A 215 -21.15 -25.04 0.22
CA ASN A 215 -21.14 -23.69 0.76
C ASN A 215 -20.14 -22.76 0.04
N GLY A 216 -19.65 -23.16 -1.13
CA GLY A 216 -18.76 -22.35 -1.98
C GLY A 216 -17.30 -22.28 -1.50
N VAL A 217 -16.87 -23.14 -0.59
CA VAL A 217 -15.49 -23.24 -0.11
C VAL A 217 -14.74 -24.28 -0.92
N SER A 218 -13.64 -23.89 -1.59
CA SER A 218 -12.74 -24.83 -2.27
C SER A 218 -11.70 -25.37 -1.27
N VAL A 219 -11.63 -26.71 -1.12
CA VAL A 219 -10.75 -27.38 -0.16
C VAL A 219 -9.51 -27.92 -0.86
N TYR A 220 -8.36 -27.32 -0.61
CA TYR A 220 -7.06 -27.75 -1.11
C TYR A 220 -6.35 -28.54 -0.02
N VAL A 221 -5.77 -29.68 -0.37
CA VAL A 221 -5.02 -30.51 0.58
C VAL A 221 -3.56 -30.60 0.14
N LEU A 222 -2.68 -30.17 1.01
CA LEU A 222 -1.23 -30.25 0.87
C LEU A 222 -0.74 -31.42 1.71
N GLY A 223 -0.44 -32.54 1.06
CA GLY A 223 0.13 -33.69 1.73
C GLY A 223 1.61 -33.49 1.98
N ILE A 224 2.04 -33.64 3.23
CA ILE A 224 3.44 -33.50 3.63
C ILE A 224 3.94 -34.80 4.27
N GLY A 225 5.07 -35.29 3.81
CA GLY A 225 5.69 -36.53 4.28
C GLY A 225 6.00 -37.49 3.19
N SER A 226 6.66 -38.61 3.54
CA SER A 226 7.05 -39.67 2.65
C SER A 226 6.08 -40.86 2.73
N ALA A 227 5.80 -41.48 1.59
CA ALA A 227 5.04 -42.74 1.53
C ALA A 227 5.78 -43.93 2.15
N GLN A 228 7.13 -43.87 2.25
CA GLN A 228 7.93 -44.90 2.92
C GLN A 228 7.74 -44.86 4.45
N GLY A 229 7.41 -43.70 4.98
CA GLY A 229 7.26 -43.46 6.41
C GLY A 229 8.56 -43.01 7.08
N SER A 230 8.39 -42.42 8.26
CA SER A 230 9.47 -41.95 9.10
C SER A 230 9.13 -42.14 10.58
N GLU A 231 10.17 -42.28 11.40
CA GLU A 231 10.01 -42.27 12.85
C GLU A 231 9.73 -40.86 13.36
N ILE A 232 8.99 -40.77 14.46
CA ILE A 232 8.70 -39.49 15.11
C ILE A 232 9.75 -39.26 16.19
N PRO A 233 10.63 -38.24 16.06
CA PRO A 233 11.66 -37.95 17.05
C PRO A 233 11.05 -37.38 18.33
N THR A 234 11.55 -37.83 19.47
CA THR A 234 11.26 -37.30 20.82
C THR A 234 12.54 -37.00 21.56
N ALA A 235 12.48 -36.27 22.68
CA ALA A 235 13.65 -35.95 23.49
C ALA A 235 14.39 -37.21 24.01
N SER A 236 13.69 -38.34 24.10
CA SER A 236 14.23 -39.63 24.60
C SER A 236 14.52 -40.66 23.51
N GLY A 237 14.47 -40.26 22.22
CA GLY A 237 14.62 -41.16 21.06
C GLY A 237 13.39 -41.12 20.17
N SER A 238 13.02 -42.26 19.58
CA SER A 238 11.82 -42.35 18.72
C SER A 238 10.56 -42.62 19.57
N LEU A 239 9.42 -42.05 19.13
CA LEU A 239 8.11 -42.26 19.76
C LEU A 239 7.76 -43.76 19.73
N LYS A 240 7.33 -44.30 20.88
CA LYS A 240 6.89 -45.69 21.02
C LYS A 240 5.43 -45.79 21.37
N ASP A 241 4.78 -46.82 20.82
CA ASP A 241 3.42 -47.18 21.19
C ASP A 241 3.33 -47.78 22.61
N ASN A 242 2.11 -48.07 23.05
CA ASN A 242 1.89 -48.73 24.35
C ASN A 242 2.51 -50.15 24.46
N GLY A 243 2.88 -50.76 23.33
CA GLY A 243 3.57 -52.04 23.24
C GLY A 243 5.09 -51.92 23.20
N GLY A 244 5.64 -50.71 23.19
CA GLY A 244 7.09 -50.45 23.11
C GLY A 244 7.66 -50.46 21.71
N ASN A 245 6.85 -50.61 20.66
CA ASN A 245 7.27 -50.53 19.25
C ASN A 245 7.43 -49.12 18.78
N ILE A 246 8.40 -48.87 17.91
CA ILE A 246 8.59 -47.55 17.31
C ILE A 246 7.39 -47.21 16.39
N VAL A 247 6.80 -46.04 16.58
CA VAL A 247 5.74 -45.50 15.76
C VAL A 247 6.34 -44.95 14.48
N VAL A 248 5.88 -45.46 13.31
CA VAL A 248 6.26 -44.98 12.00
C VAL A 248 5.05 -44.32 11.34
N THR A 249 5.17 -43.02 11.08
CA THR A 249 4.13 -42.22 10.40
C THR A 249 4.33 -42.23 8.87
N LYS A 250 3.26 -42.29 8.10
CA LYS A 250 3.29 -42.30 6.64
C LYS A 250 2.30 -41.33 6.06
N LEU A 251 2.65 -40.71 4.94
CA LEU A 251 1.69 -39.90 4.20
C LEU A 251 0.61 -40.78 3.57
N ASP A 252 -0.69 -40.52 3.82
CA ASP A 252 -1.79 -41.08 3.06
C ASP A 252 -2.25 -40.12 1.95
N GLU A 253 -1.60 -40.24 0.80
CA GLU A 253 -2.00 -39.49 -0.39
C GLU A 253 -3.40 -39.80 -0.87
N SER A 254 -3.84 -41.06 -0.70
CA SER A 254 -5.11 -41.53 -1.25
C SER A 254 -6.30 -40.86 -0.55
N GLY A 255 -6.23 -40.75 0.77
CA GLY A 255 -7.22 -40.02 1.58
C GLY A 255 -7.22 -38.53 1.31
N CYS A 256 -6.02 -37.93 1.30
CA CYS A 256 -5.86 -36.51 0.97
C CYS A 256 -6.46 -36.14 -0.40
N ARG A 257 -6.25 -36.99 -1.42
CA ARG A 257 -6.84 -36.82 -2.77
C ARG A 257 -8.37 -36.89 -2.76
N ARG A 258 -8.97 -37.84 -2.00
CA ARG A 258 -10.43 -37.95 -1.89
C ARG A 258 -11.06 -36.72 -1.24
N ILE A 259 -10.43 -36.20 -0.16
CA ILE A 259 -10.89 -34.98 0.53
C ILE A 259 -10.82 -33.78 -0.40
N ALA A 260 -9.68 -33.57 -1.09
CA ALA A 260 -9.52 -32.45 -2.01
C ALA A 260 -10.53 -32.51 -3.18
N GLN A 261 -10.76 -33.69 -3.75
CA GLN A 261 -11.75 -33.89 -4.82
C GLN A 261 -13.19 -33.61 -4.34
N ALA A 262 -13.56 -34.09 -3.15
CA ALA A 262 -14.88 -33.83 -2.58
C ALA A 262 -15.09 -32.34 -2.30
N GLY A 263 -14.02 -31.62 -1.95
CA GLY A 263 -14.02 -30.17 -1.67
C GLY A 263 -13.84 -29.28 -2.90
N ASN A 264 -14.03 -29.77 -4.13
CA ASN A 264 -13.84 -29.01 -5.37
C ASN A 264 -12.45 -28.36 -5.52
N GLY A 265 -11.44 -28.86 -4.82
CA GLY A 265 -10.06 -28.40 -4.90
C GLY A 265 -9.11 -29.45 -5.45
N LYS A 266 -7.82 -29.28 -5.14
CA LYS A 266 -6.76 -30.16 -5.60
C LYS A 266 -5.88 -30.65 -4.46
N TYR A 267 -5.41 -31.88 -4.59
CA TYR A 267 -4.32 -32.40 -3.78
C TYR A 267 -2.97 -31.98 -4.40
N LEU A 268 -2.05 -31.52 -3.57
CA LEU A 268 -0.68 -31.19 -3.94
C LEU A 268 0.27 -31.85 -2.94
N HIS A 269 1.32 -32.44 -3.44
CA HIS A 269 2.37 -33.00 -2.58
C HIS A 269 3.36 -31.90 -2.23
N LEU A 270 3.56 -31.64 -0.93
CA LEU A 270 4.51 -30.65 -0.45
C LEU A 270 5.87 -31.30 -0.22
N ASP A 271 6.72 -31.17 -1.20
CA ASP A 271 8.11 -31.59 -1.17
C ASP A 271 9.07 -30.40 -0.86
N GLN A 272 10.37 -30.60 -1.14
CA GLN A 272 11.36 -29.53 -1.00
C GLN A 272 11.36 -28.52 -2.16
N GLY A 273 10.62 -28.79 -3.23
CA GLY A 273 10.54 -27.95 -4.41
C GLY A 273 9.45 -26.87 -4.33
N ASP A 274 9.46 -25.96 -5.31
CA ASP A 274 8.48 -24.88 -5.42
C ASP A 274 7.23 -25.22 -6.24
N TYR A 275 7.11 -26.50 -6.69
CA TYR A 275 6.01 -26.92 -7.55
C TYR A 275 4.65 -26.74 -6.86
N ALA A 276 4.50 -27.23 -5.63
CA ALA A 276 3.25 -27.13 -4.89
C ALA A 276 2.83 -25.66 -4.68
N ALA A 277 3.79 -24.76 -4.39
CA ALA A 277 3.52 -23.34 -4.23
C ALA A 277 3.05 -22.68 -5.53
N SER A 278 3.68 -23.00 -6.67
CA SER A 278 3.29 -22.45 -7.96
C SER A 278 1.94 -23.01 -8.45
N ALA A 279 1.70 -24.30 -8.27
CA ALA A 279 0.45 -24.95 -8.62
C ALA A 279 -0.72 -24.37 -7.79
N LEU A 280 -0.54 -24.26 -6.46
CA LEU A 280 -1.58 -23.69 -5.59
C LEU A 280 -1.86 -22.22 -5.95
N ARG A 281 -0.83 -21.40 -6.21
CA ARG A 281 -1.03 -20.01 -6.65
C ARG A 281 -1.86 -19.91 -7.93
N ASN A 282 -1.63 -20.80 -8.89
CA ASN A 282 -2.42 -20.84 -10.13
C ASN A 282 -3.89 -21.17 -9.85
N GLU A 283 -4.17 -22.15 -8.98
CA GLU A 283 -5.53 -22.48 -8.57
C GLU A 283 -6.22 -21.32 -7.86
N LEU A 284 -5.55 -20.69 -6.87
CA LEU A 284 -6.08 -19.54 -6.15
C LEU A 284 -6.35 -18.34 -7.09
N SER A 285 -5.55 -18.18 -8.15
CA SER A 285 -5.77 -17.13 -9.13
C SER A 285 -7.05 -17.31 -9.96
N GLN A 286 -7.55 -18.53 -10.07
CA GLN A 286 -8.77 -18.86 -10.80
C GLN A 286 -10.05 -18.72 -9.94
N LEU A 287 -9.88 -18.67 -8.63
CA LEU A 287 -11.03 -18.44 -7.74
C LEU A 287 -11.67 -17.08 -8.02
N ARG A 288 -13.00 -17.03 -7.82
CA ARG A 288 -13.76 -15.80 -8.00
C ARG A 288 -13.21 -14.71 -7.07
N ARG A 289 -12.62 -13.69 -7.65
CA ARG A 289 -12.16 -12.52 -6.94
C ARG A 289 -13.26 -11.48 -6.94
N THR A 290 -13.73 -11.12 -5.76
CA THR A 290 -14.76 -10.09 -5.63
C THR A 290 -14.10 -8.73 -5.45
N ALA A 291 -14.60 -7.77 -6.21
CA ALA A 291 -14.22 -6.37 -6.07
C ALA A 291 -14.83 -5.82 -4.76
N THR A 292 -14.03 -5.63 -3.75
CA THR A 292 -14.45 -4.89 -2.57
C THR A 292 -14.29 -3.41 -2.86
N HIS A 293 -15.42 -2.71 -3.05
CA HIS A 293 -15.42 -1.26 -3.17
C HIS A 293 -15.20 -0.66 -1.78
N THR A 294 -13.98 -0.22 -1.53
CA THR A 294 -13.72 0.57 -0.32
C THR A 294 -13.72 2.03 -0.74
N THR A 295 -14.82 2.73 -0.43
CA THR A 295 -14.94 4.16 -0.68
C THR A 295 -14.11 4.91 0.35
N TYR A 296 -12.96 5.41 -0.06
CA TYR A 296 -12.20 6.35 0.76
C TYR A 296 -12.64 7.77 0.44
N VAL A 297 -12.92 8.52 1.50
CA VAL A 297 -13.13 9.96 1.40
C VAL A 297 -11.78 10.63 1.15
N ALA A 298 -11.41 10.79 -0.11
CA ALA A 298 -10.25 11.58 -0.49
C ALA A 298 -10.68 13.04 -0.66
N TYR A 299 -9.98 13.96 -0.02
CA TYR A 299 -10.23 15.39 -0.24
C TYR A 299 -9.54 15.84 -1.52
N ASN A 300 -10.29 16.56 -2.38
CA ASN A 300 -9.72 17.09 -3.62
C ASN A 300 -8.77 18.26 -3.30
N GLU A 301 -7.50 18.09 -3.65
CA GLU A 301 -6.44 19.05 -3.37
C GLU A 301 -6.34 20.09 -4.48
N GLN A 302 -6.47 21.36 -4.12
CA GLN A 302 -6.45 22.49 -5.07
C GLN A 302 -5.09 23.22 -5.11
N PHE A 303 -4.04 22.68 -4.49
CA PHE A 303 -2.75 23.35 -4.37
C PHE A 303 -2.08 23.64 -5.72
N ILE A 304 -2.35 22.83 -6.76
CA ILE A 304 -1.77 22.98 -8.10
C ILE A 304 -2.19 24.32 -8.72
N ALA A 305 -3.45 24.73 -8.56
CA ALA A 305 -3.94 26.00 -9.13
C ALA A 305 -3.21 27.20 -8.52
N PHE A 306 -3.00 27.21 -7.20
CA PHE A 306 -2.25 28.26 -6.50
C PHE A 306 -0.77 28.26 -6.91
N GLY A 307 -0.16 27.07 -7.09
CA GLY A 307 1.21 26.94 -7.54
C GLY A 307 1.43 27.48 -8.96
N LEU A 308 0.53 27.15 -9.89
CA LEU A 308 0.60 27.64 -11.28
C LEU A 308 0.42 29.16 -11.35
N LEU A 309 -0.50 29.72 -10.55
CA LEU A 309 -0.70 31.17 -10.47
C LEU A 309 0.53 31.88 -9.88
N ALA A 310 1.12 31.33 -8.83
CA ALA A 310 2.35 31.86 -8.24
C ALA A 310 3.51 31.83 -9.26
N LEU A 311 3.67 30.74 -9.98
CA LEU A 311 4.70 30.60 -11.02
C LEU A 311 4.52 31.65 -12.13
N LEU A 312 3.27 31.82 -12.61
CA LEU A 312 2.95 32.81 -13.62
C LEU A 312 3.31 34.23 -13.15
N LEU A 313 2.98 34.59 -11.91
CA LEU A 313 3.33 35.91 -11.34
C LEU A 313 4.83 36.09 -11.21
N LEU A 314 5.59 35.05 -10.84
CA LEU A 314 7.08 35.10 -10.78
C LEU A 314 7.69 35.26 -12.17
N ILE A 315 7.12 34.61 -13.20
CA ILE A 315 7.55 34.82 -14.59
C ILE A 315 7.30 36.26 -15.02
N VAL A 316 6.13 36.81 -14.73
CA VAL A 316 5.80 38.23 -15.01
C VAL A 316 6.76 39.14 -14.27
N GLU A 317 7.05 38.88 -12.98
CA GLU A 317 7.98 39.63 -12.15
C GLU A 317 9.38 39.66 -12.78
N PHE A 318 9.86 38.52 -13.28
CA PHE A 318 11.16 38.41 -13.95
C PHE A 318 11.28 39.33 -15.16
N PHE A 319 10.19 39.50 -15.94
CA PHE A 319 10.17 40.39 -17.10
C PHE A 319 9.98 41.88 -16.74
N VAL A 320 9.58 42.20 -15.50
CA VAL A 320 9.50 43.60 -15.05
C VAL A 320 10.89 44.08 -14.66
N LEU A 321 11.58 44.76 -15.59
CA LEU A 321 12.88 45.40 -15.31
C LEU A 321 12.72 46.73 -14.59
N GLU A 322 13.60 47.03 -13.67
CA GLU A 322 13.58 48.29 -12.87
C GLU A 322 13.92 49.51 -13.72
N THR A 323 14.69 49.32 -14.79
CA THR A 323 15.06 50.35 -15.76
C THR A 323 14.22 50.23 -17.03
N GLN A 324 14.15 51.31 -17.84
CA GLN A 324 13.50 51.23 -19.15
C GLN A 324 14.16 50.18 -20.03
N ASN A 325 13.39 49.20 -20.47
CA ASN A 325 13.88 48.14 -21.33
C ASN A 325 14.31 48.72 -22.71
N PRO A 326 15.58 48.65 -23.10
CA PRO A 326 16.03 49.15 -24.40
C PRO A 326 15.40 48.40 -25.56
N ILE A 327 14.95 47.18 -25.33
CA ILE A 327 14.28 46.32 -26.34
C ILE A 327 12.89 46.84 -26.65
N TYR A 328 12.06 47.15 -25.64
CA TYR A 328 10.71 47.68 -25.83
C TYR A 328 10.69 49.06 -26.45
N HIS A 329 11.70 49.89 -26.12
CA HIS A 329 11.85 51.23 -26.74
C HIS A 329 12.14 51.12 -28.22
N ARG A 330 12.99 50.18 -28.65
CA ARG A 330 13.29 49.91 -30.06
C ARG A 330 12.12 49.32 -30.82
N TRP A 331 11.33 48.44 -30.22
CA TRP A 331 10.11 47.83 -30.81
C TRP A 331 8.99 48.86 -30.96
N GLY A 332 8.73 49.64 -29.90
CA GLY A 332 7.72 50.72 -29.93
C GLY A 332 8.00 51.78 -31.02
N GLN A 333 9.26 52.18 -31.17
CA GLN A 333 9.65 53.14 -32.25
C GLN A 333 9.56 52.53 -33.65
N ARG A 334 9.66 51.22 -33.81
CA ARG A 334 9.49 50.55 -35.12
C ARG A 334 8.00 50.40 -35.50
N LEU A 335 7.11 50.18 -34.54
CA LEU A 335 5.67 49.97 -34.77
C LEU A 335 4.90 51.30 -34.96
N PHE A 336 5.40 52.42 -34.41
CA PHE A 336 4.73 53.71 -34.42
C PHE A 336 5.52 54.79 -35.18
N ARG A 337 6.38 54.43 -36.16
CA ARG A 337 6.91 55.44 -37.11
C ARG A 337 5.77 55.86 -38.01
N PRO A 338 5.28 57.15 -37.96
CA PRO A 338 4.41 57.66 -39.01
C PRO A 338 5.19 57.63 -40.31
N ALA A 339 4.54 57.09 -41.34
CA ALA A 339 5.02 57.17 -42.71
C ALA A 339 5.23 58.65 -43.07
N HIS A 340 6.49 59.08 -43.16
CA HIS A 340 6.78 60.41 -43.69
C HIS A 340 6.28 60.46 -45.10
N SER A 341 5.26 61.31 -45.34
CA SER A 341 4.85 61.76 -46.67
C SER A 341 6.03 62.48 -47.32
N GLU A 342 6.63 61.86 -48.31
CA GLU A 342 7.44 62.56 -49.27
C GLU A 342 6.57 63.62 -49.96
N LYS A 343 6.74 64.86 -49.56
CA LYS A 343 6.28 65.98 -50.40
C LYS A 343 7.31 66.17 -51.49
N PHE A 344 6.96 65.76 -52.68
CA PHE A 344 7.45 66.30 -53.93
C PHE A 344 7.35 67.83 -53.87
N LEU A 345 8.45 68.49 -54.01
CA LEU A 345 8.51 69.87 -54.52
C LEU A 345 9.52 69.94 -55.61
N THR A 346 8.97 69.98 -56.79
CA THR A 346 9.57 70.50 -58.05
C THR A 346 10.00 71.95 -57.86
N ARG A 347 11.19 72.30 -58.14
CA ARG A 347 11.82 73.25 -59.08
C ARG A 347 13.25 73.54 -58.70
#